data_0b56a31fb28463ca66f1bd16c453a1e3
#
_entry.id   0b56a31fb28463ca66f1bd16c453a1e3
#
_cell.length_a   1.000
_cell.length_b   1.000
_cell.length_c   1.000
_cell.angle_alpha   90.00
_cell.angle_beta   90.00
_cell.angle_gamma   90.00
#
_symmetry.space_group_name_H-M   'P 1'
#
loop_
_entity.id
_entity.type
_entity.pdbx_description
1 polymer ?
#
loop_
_entity_poly.entity_id
_entity_poly.type
_entity_poly.pdbx_seq_one_letter_code
_entity_poly.pdbx_strand_id
1 'polypeptide(L)'
;MPLTFHAARTAPKAAKATIELVSTEAVADGIDGVEAAQLRDAGFEGKPGEVHRWPVDGRTRALVGVGDADAVDGTAVRRAGATLSRQFGRLTRIAVSLPADHGLDGGAARQALVEGIVLGGYVFTEYRSTKSKRKLSRVDVAGGSGARAQAALDRGAALAT
;
A
#
# COMPACT_ATOMS: atom_id res chain seq x y z
N MET A 1 10.69 -17.14 -1.67
CA MET A 1 11.45 -16.13 -0.90
C MET A 1 10.57 -15.49 0.16
N PRO A 2 11.04 -15.34 1.39
CA PRO A 2 10.28 -14.68 2.42
C PRO A 2 10.06 -13.21 2.08
N LEU A 3 8.89 -12.71 2.40
CA LEU A 3 8.55 -11.31 2.21
C LEU A 3 9.14 -10.49 3.35
N THR A 4 9.88 -9.44 3.02
CA THR A 4 10.51 -8.56 3.99
C THR A 4 9.95 -7.14 3.89
N PHE A 5 9.96 -6.41 5.02
CA PHE A 5 9.44 -5.06 5.12
C PHE A 5 10.53 -4.13 5.65
N HIS A 6 10.69 -2.99 5.00
CA HIS A 6 11.74 -2.02 5.33
C HIS A 6 11.16 -0.61 5.45
N ALA A 7 11.48 0.08 6.53
CA ALA A 7 11.13 1.48 6.69
C ALA A 7 12.08 2.33 5.83
N ALA A 8 11.54 3.29 5.11
CA ALA A 8 12.31 4.18 4.25
C ALA A 8 11.80 5.60 4.37
N ARG A 9 12.68 6.58 4.20
CA ARG A 9 12.28 7.99 4.21
C ARG A 9 11.47 8.32 2.95
N THR A 10 11.94 7.85 1.80
CA THR A 10 11.30 8.04 0.49
C THR A 10 11.28 6.71 -0.26
N ALA A 11 10.46 6.64 -1.32
CA ALA A 11 10.39 5.44 -2.15
C ALA A 11 11.72 5.18 -2.86
N PRO A 12 12.32 3.99 -2.69
CA PRO A 12 13.56 3.66 -3.38
C PRO A 12 13.38 3.55 -4.90
N LYS A 13 14.40 3.95 -5.64
CA LYS A 13 14.40 3.85 -7.11
C LYS A 13 14.31 2.40 -7.62
N ALA A 14 14.70 1.44 -6.80
CA ALA A 14 14.66 0.03 -7.14
C ALA A 14 13.24 -0.57 -7.08
N ALA A 15 12.27 0.13 -6.50
CA ALA A 15 10.89 -0.35 -6.46
C ALA A 15 10.29 -0.40 -7.86
N LYS A 16 9.62 -1.50 -8.17
CA LYS A 16 8.94 -1.69 -9.47
C LYS A 16 7.62 -0.95 -9.54
N ALA A 17 7.02 -0.66 -8.40
CA ALA A 17 5.84 0.17 -8.28
C ALA A 17 5.97 1.08 -7.06
N THR A 18 5.49 2.31 -7.20
CA THR A 18 5.35 3.26 -6.10
C THR A 18 3.88 3.52 -5.90
N ILE A 19 3.38 3.23 -4.71
CA ILE A 19 1.95 3.22 -4.41
C ILE A 19 1.68 4.19 -3.26
N GLU A 20 0.70 5.07 -3.43
CA GLU A 20 0.22 5.94 -2.36
C GLU A 20 -1.15 5.47 -1.91
N LEU A 21 -1.34 5.31 -0.62
CA LEU A 21 -2.65 5.11 -0.03
C LEU A 21 -3.28 6.49 0.14
N VAL A 22 -4.49 6.68 -0.37
CA VAL A 22 -5.10 8.01 -0.43
C VAL A 22 -6.54 8.00 0.08
N SER A 23 -6.93 9.07 0.77
CA SER A 23 -8.30 9.30 1.21
C SER A 23 -9.15 9.88 0.08
N THR A 24 -10.47 9.85 0.27
CA THR A 24 -11.41 10.48 -0.68
C THR A 24 -11.17 11.99 -0.76
N GLU A 25 -10.84 12.64 0.35
CA GLU A 25 -10.55 14.07 0.40
C GLU A 25 -9.27 14.41 -0.38
N ALA A 26 -8.23 13.60 -0.23
CA ALA A 26 -6.98 13.79 -0.99
C ALA A 26 -7.21 13.66 -2.49
N VAL A 27 -8.03 12.71 -2.90
CA VAL A 27 -8.39 12.53 -4.33
C VAL A 27 -9.17 13.74 -4.84
N ALA A 28 -10.10 14.27 -4.05
CA ALA A 28 -10.89 15.43 -4.44
C ALA A 28 -10.03 16.68 -4.63
N ASP A 29 -8.94 16.81 -3.86
CA ASP A 29 -8.01 17.94 -3.96
C ASP A 29 -6.98 17.76 -5.09
N GLY A 30 -6.84 16.54 -5.59
CA GLY A 30 -5.80 16.18 -6.55
C GLY A 30 -4.55 15.65 -5.87
N ILE A 31 -3.94 14.67 -6.50
CA ILE A 31 -2.68 14.06 -6.02
C ILE A 31 -1.53 14.65 -6.85
N ASP A 32 -0.38 14.81 -6.21
CA ASP A 32 0.81 15.37 -6.85
C ASP A 32 1.10 14.73 -8.20
N GLY A 33 1.06 15.54 -9.28
CA GLY A 33 1.25 15.07 -10.64
C GLY A 33 0.01 14.51 -11.32
N VAL A 34 -1.15 14.43 -10.62
CA VAL A 34 -2.40 13.94 -11.22
C VAL A 34 -3.55 14.84 -10.78
N GLU A 35 -4.23 15.46 -11.74
CA GLU A 35 -5.33 16.36 -11.45
C GLU A 35 -6.59 15.61 -10.99
N ALA A 36 -7.38 16.23 -10.12
CA ALA A 36 -8.63 15.65 -9.62
C ALA A 36 -9.60 15.28 -10.75
N ALA A 37 -9.66 16.08 -11.81
CA ALA A 37 -10.49 15.80 -12.96
C ALA A 37 -10.10 14.51 -13.68
N GLN A 38 -8.80 14.25 -13.81
CA GLN A 38 -8.28 13.02 -14.42
C GLN A 38 -8.69 11.79 -13.60
N LEU A 39 -8.62 11.89 -12.28
CA LEU A 39 -9.01 10.79 -11.39
C LEU A 39 -10.52 10.52 -11.47
N ARG A 40 -11.35 11.56 -11.50
CA ARG A 40 -12.80 11.40 -11.67
C ARG A 40 -13.14 10.76 -13.00
N ASP A 41 -12.51 11.19 -14.09
CA ASP A 41 -12.74 10.63 -15.41
C ASP A 41 -12.35 9.16 -15.49
N ALA A 42 -11.35 8.75 -14.72
CA ALA A 42 -10.95 7.35 -14.60
C ALA A 42 -11.85 6.53 -13.64
N GLY A 43 -12.81 7.17 -12.98
CA GLY A 43 -13.69 6.51 -12.02
C GLY A 43 -13.06 6.26 -10.67
N PHE A 44 -11.96 6.93 -10.35
CA PHE A 44 -11.25 6.76 -9.09
C PHE A 44 -11.63 7.89 -8.11
N GLU A 45 -12.23 7.51 -6.99
CA GLU A 45 -12.68 8.44 -5.97
C GLU A 45 -11.91 8.30 -4.65
N GLY A 46 -11.08 7.27 -4.50
CA GLY A 46 -10.37 6.96 -3.26
C GLY A 46 -11.17 6.09 -2.31
N LYS A 47 -12.24 5.46 -2.77
CA LYS A 47 -13.03 4.53 -1.97
C LYS A 47 -12.20 3.28 -1.63
N PRO A 48 -12.52 2.60 -0.50
CA PRO A 48 -11.77 1.41 -0.11
C PRO A 48 -11.73 0.36 -1.22
N GLY A 49 -10.54 -0.11 -1.55
CA GLY A 49 -10.32 -1.14 -2.56
C GLY A 49 -10.19 -0.65 -3.98
N GLU A 50 -10.44 0.63 -4.24
CA GLU A 50 -10.20 1.19 -5.57
C GLU A 50 -8.72 1.35 -5.84
N VAL A 51 -8.30 1.08 -7.08
CA VAL A 51 -6.91 1.19 -7.53
C VAL A 51 -6.86 1.94 -8.84
N HIS A 52 -5.97 2.91 -8.93
CA HIS A 52 -5.67 3.61 -10.18
C HIS A 52 -4.16 3.53 -10.42
N ARG A 53 -3.75 3.03 -11.59
CA ARG A 53 -2.33 2.84 -11.91
C ARG A 53 -1.99 3.39 -13.29
N TRP A 54 -0.76 3.86 -13.44
CA TRP A 54 -0.23 4.33 -14.72
C TRP A 54 1.28 4.13 -14.78
N PRO A 55 1.86 4.01 -16.00
CA PRO A 55 3.31 3.87 -16.13
C PRO A 55 4.03 5.21 -16.03
N VAL A 56 5.18 5.21 -15.38
CA VAL A 56 6.09 6.37 -15.33
C VAL A 56 7.53 5.85 -15.39
N ASP A 57 8.26 6.24 -16.42
CA ASP A 57 9.69 5.90 -16.59
C ASP A 57 9.98 4.39 -16.42
N GLY A 58 9.17 3.56 -17.05
CA GLY A 58 9.34 2.10 -17.00
C GLY A 58 8.90 1.43 -15.71
N ARG A 59 8.33 2.20 -14.78
CA ARG A 59 7.80 1.69 -13.52
C ARG A 59 6.31 2.00 -13.40
N THR A 60 5.65 1.40 -12.44
CA THR A 60 4.24 1.64 -12.19
C THR A 60 4.08 2.64 -11.05
N ARG A 61 3.26 3.65 -11.27
CA ARG A 61 2.71 4.47 -10.19
C ARG A 61 1.27 4.08 -9.94
N ALA A 62 0.84 4.11 -8.69
CA ALA A 62 -0.52 3.71 -8.35
C ALA A 62 -1.03 4.46 -7.12
N LEU A 63 -2.36 4.58 -7.09
CA LEU A 63 -3.09 5.07 -5.93
C LEU A 63 -4.04 3.97 -5.48
N VAL A 64 -4.15 3.78 -4.17
CA VAL A 64 -5.09 2.83 -3.58
C VAL A 64 -5.95 3.59 -2.58
N GLY A 65 -7.26 3.51 -2.73
CA GLY A 65 -8.20 4.21 -1.88
C GLY A 65 -8.32 3.57 -0.50
N VAL A 66 -8.40 4.40 0.53
CA VAL A 66 -8.64 3.97 1.92
C VAL A 66 -9.97 4.47 2.47
N GLY A 67 -10.70 5.27 1.70
CA GLY A 67 -11.95 5.87 2.13
C GLY A 67 -11.76 7.25 2.74
N ASP A 68 -12.76 7.70 3.50
CA ASP A 68 -12.75 9.04 4.09
C ASP A 68 -11.66 9.14 5.17
N ALA A 69 -10.93 10.26 5.17
CA ALA A 69 -9.82 10.48 6.11
C ALA A 69 -10.25 10.31 7.56
N ASP A 70 -11.45 10.77 7.91
CA ASP A 70 -12.00 10.65 9.26
C ASP A 70 -12.29 9.22 9.69
N ALA A 71 -12.44 8.31 8.74
CA ALA A 71 -12.78 6.90 8.97
C ALA A 71 -11.57 5.97 8.84
N VAL A 72 -10.37 6.51 8.57
CA VAL A 72 -9.17 5.68 8.42
C VAL A 72 -8.74 5.15 9.79
N ASP A 73 -8.92 3.84 9.97
CA ASP A 73 -8.54 3.10 11.16
C ASP A 73 -7.65 1.91 10.76
N GLY A 74 -7.28 1.07 11.72
CA GLY A 74 -6.47 -0.11 11.44
C GLY A 74 -7.11 -1.07 10.43
N THR A 75 -8.44 -1.20 10.46
CA THR A 75 -9.17 -2.05 9.51
C THR A 75 -9.07 -1.50 8.09
N ALA A 76 -9.21 -0.19 7.90
CA ALA A 76 -9.09 0.44 6.59
C ALA A 76 -7.68 0.23 6.01
N VAL A 77 -6.64 0.39 6.82
CA VAL A 77 -5.25 0.21 6.40
C VAL A 77 -4.96 -1.27 6.10
N ARG A 78 -5.44 -2.21 6.92
CA ARG A 78 -5.30 -3.65 6.64
C ARG A 78 -5.98 -4.03 5.33
N ARG A 79 -7.14 -3.49 5.06
CA ARG A 79 -7.87 -3.72 3.81
C ARG A 79 -7.07 -3.21 2.61
N ALA A 80 -6.46 -2.04 2.73
CA ALA A 80 -5.58 -1.50 1.70
C ALA A 80 -4.37 -2.41 1.48
N GLY A 81 -3.77 -2.92 2.56
CA GLY A 81 -2.66 -3.89 2.49
C GLY A 81 -3.04 -5.15 1.74
N ALA A 82 -4.22 -5.70 2.00
CA ALA A 82 -4.72 -6.87 1.28
C ALA A 82 -4.91 -6.57 -0.21
N THR A 83 -5.39 -5.38 -0.55
CA THR A 83 -5.51 -4.92 -1.95
C THR A 83 -4.14 -4.89 -2.62
N LEU A 84 -3.11 -4.38 -1.93
CA LEU A 84 -1.75 -4.36 -2.45
C LEU A 84 -1.25 -5.77 -2.79
N SER A 85 -1.48 -6.73 -1.92
CA SER A 85 -1.08 -8.11 -2.17
C SER A 85 -1.75 -8.71 -3.42
N ARG A 86 -3.03 -8.43 -3.60
CA ARG A 86 -3.78 -8.95 -4.76
C ARG A 86 -3.35 -8.26 -6.06
N GLN A 87 -3.17 -6.95 -6.03
CA GLN A 87 -2.93 -6.15 -7.23
C GLN A 87 -1.47 -6.11 -7.66
N PHE A 88 -0.53 -6.21 -6.72
CA PHE A 88 0.89 -6.01 -6.98
C PHE A 88 1.76 -7.21 -6.57
N GLY A 89 1.14 -8.34 -6.21
CA GLY A 89 1.87 -9.52 -5.74
C GLY A 89 2.79 -10.17 -6.76
N ARG A 90 2.66 -9.82 -8.04
CA ARG A 90 3.54 -10.34 -9.10
C ARG A 90 4.82 -9.53 -9.25
N LEU A 91 4.89 -8.36 -8.66
CA LEU A 91 6.10 -7.53 -8.67
C LEU A 91 7.02 -7.99 -7.54
N THR A 92 8.33 -7.89 -7.77
CA THR A 92 9.32 -8.34 -6.79
C THR A 92 9.49 -7.37 -5.63
N ARG A 93 9.36 -6.07 -5.91
CA ARG A 93 9.58 -5.02 -4.91
C ARG A 93 8.63 -3.84 -5.16
N ILE A 94 7.94 -3.42 -4.11
CA ILE A 94 7.06 -2.25 -4.16
C ILE A 94 7.40 -1.28 -3.02
N ALA A 95 7.09 -0.01 -3.23
CA ALA A 95 7.17 1.02 -2.19
C ALA A 95 5.77 1.57 -1.94
N VAL A 96 5.41 1.75 -0.68
CA VAL A 96 4.07 2.18 -0.27
C VAL A 96 4.17 3.36 0.68
N SER A 97 3.36 4.39 0.45
CA SER A 97 3.21 5.53 1.36
C SER A 97 1.84 5.50 2.01
N LEU A 98 1.80 5.74 3.33
CA LEU A 98 0.55 5.86 4.07
C LEU A 98 -0.16 7.18 3.72
N PRO A 99 -1.49 7.28 3.93
CA PRO A 99 -2.19 8.55 3.70
C PRO A 99 -1.62 9.66 4.58
N ALA A 100 -1.42 10.84 3.99
CA ALA A 100 -0.86 11.98 4.73
C ALA A 100 -1.84 12.55 5.75
N ASP A 101 -3.13 12.37 5.53
CA ASP A 101 -4.22 12.99 6.29
C ASP A 101 -4.93 12.02 7.26
N HIS A 102 -4.34 10.85 7.54
CA HIS A 102 -4.95 9.91 8.49
C HIS A 102 -4.74 10.37 9.93
N GLY A 103 -5.74 10.10 10.79
CA GLY A 103 -5.64 10.38 12.21
C GLY A 103 -5.09 9.24 13.06
N LEU A 104 -4.67 8.15 12.43
CA LEU A 104 -4.15 6.98 13.12
C LEU A 104 -2.68 7.19 13.50
N ASP A 105 -2.26 6.66 14.65
CA ASP A 105 -0.85 6.66 15.04
C ASP A 105 0.00 6.00 13.94
N GLY A 106 1.15 6.61 13.61
CA GLY A 106 2.02 6.13 12.54
C GLY A 106 2.51 4.69 12.75
N GLY A 107 2.80 4.30 13.99
CA GLY A 107 3.19 2.92 14.31
C GLY A 107 2.04 1.94 14.10
N ALA A 108 0.84 2.31 14.54
CA ALA A 108 -0.36 1.49 14.34
C ALA A 108 -0.70 1.36 12.85
N ALA A 109 -0.55 2.43 12.08
CA ALA A 109 -0.81 2.40 10.64
C ALA A 109 0.16 1.48 9.91
N ARG A 110 1.45 1.56 10.22
CA ARG A 110 2.48 0.69 9.63
C ARG A 110 2.23 -0.77 9.97
N GLN A 111 1.93 -1.05 11.23
CA GLN A 111 1.63 -2.41 11.67
C GLN A 111 0.42 -2.98 10.93
N ALA A 112 -0.67 -2.23 10.83
CA ALA A 112 -1.89 -2.64 10.14
C ALA A 112 -1.63 -2.88 8.65
N LEU A 113 -0.83 -2.05 8.00
CA LEU A 113 -0.46 -2.21 6.60
C LEU A 113 0.24 -3.53 6.37
N VAL A 114 1.25 -3.84 7.19
CA VAL A 114 2.02 -5.09 7.08
C VAL A 114 1.12 -6.30 7.31
N GLU A 115 0.29 -6.27 8.35
CA GLU A 115 -0.68 -7.33 8.63
C GLU A 115 -1.57 -7.59 7.40
N GLY A 116 -2.09 -6.54 6.79
CA GLY A 116 -2.95 -6.65 5.62
C GLY A 116 -2.23 -7.24 4.42
N ILE A 117 -0.99 -6.82 4.16
CA ILE A 117 -0.20 -7.35 3.05
C ILE A 117 0.08 -8.84 3.24
N VAL A 118 0.49 -9.25 4.43
CA VAL A 118 0.80 -10.66 4.72
C VAL A 118 -0.46 -11.52 4.63
N LEU A 119 -1.52 -11.13 5.32
CA LEU A 119 -2.77 -11.90 5.34
C LEU A 119 -3.44 -11.94 3.97
N GLY A 120 -3.45 -10.83 3.25
CA GLY A 120 -4.03 -10.75 1.92
C GLY A 120 -3.30 -11.64 0.91
N GLY A 121 -1.99 -11.72 1.03
CA GLY A 121 -1.17 -12.59 0.19
C GLY A 121 -1.41 -14.07 0.46
N TYR A 122 -1.60 -14.42 1.72
CA TYR A 122 -1.89 -15.80 2.13
C TYR A 122 -3.23 -16.27 1.56
N VAL A 123 -4.29 -15.50 1.75
CA VAL A 123 -5.62 -15.84 1.23
C VAL A 123 -5.59 -15.98 -0.29
N PHE A 124 -4.87 -15.09 -0.98
CA PHE A 124 -4.76 -15.12 -2.43
C PHE A 124 -4.12 -16.39 -2.96
N THR A 125 -3.05 -16.88 -2.31
CA THR A 125 -2.37 -18.10 -2.75
C THR A 125 -3.18 -19.36 -2.45
N GLU A 126 -3.96 -19.38 -1.38
CA GLU A 126 -4.76 -20.53 -0.96
C GLU A 126 -5.95 -20.80 -1.88
N TYR A 127 -6.58 -19.74 -2.39
CA TYR A 127 -7.79 -19.87 -3.22
C TYR A 127 -7.53 -19.94 -4.73
N ARG A 128 -6.31 -19.74 -5.20
CA ARG A 128 -6.01 -19.86 -6.62
C ARG A 128 -5.44 -21.21 -6.96
N SER A 129 -6.21 -21.97 -7.74
CA SER A 129 -5.79 -23.25 -8.30
C SER A 129 -4.77 -23.12 -9.44
N THR A 130 -4.67 -21.94 -10.07
CA THR A 130 -3.64 -21.65 -11.07
C THR A 130 -2.44 -21.02 -10.39
N LYS A 131 -1.28 -21.61 -10.64
CA LYS A 131 0.02 -21.20 -10.10
C LYS A 131 0.44 -19.80 -10.57
N SER A 132 -0.28 -18.75 -10.21
CA SER A 132 0.25 -17.41 -10.36
C SER A 132 1.28 -17.24 -9.26
N LYS A 133 2.53 -17.42 -9.60
CA LYS A 133 3.64 -17.32 -8.66
C LYS A 133 3.70 -15.90 -8.12
N ARG A 134 3.37 -15.76 -6.84
CA ARG A 134 3.62 -14.53 -6.12
C ARG A 134 5.13 -14.31 -6.09
N LYS A 135 5.55 -13.15 -6.57
CA LYS A 135 6.97 -12.79 -6.64
C LYS A 135 7.37 -11.75 -5.61
N LEU A 136 6.40 -11.15 -4.93
CA LEU A 136 6.66 -10.05 -4.00
C LEU A 136 7.53 -10.55 -2.84
N SER A 137 8.72 -9.98 -2.74
CA SER A 137 9.72 -10.35 -1.73
C SER A 137 10.13 -9.18 -0.84
N ARG A 138 9.84 -7.95 -1.25
CA ARG A 138 10.22 -6.77 -0.48
C ARG A 138 9.20 -5.65 -0.62
N VAL A 139 8.82 -5.07 0.52
CA VAL A 139 7.98 -3.87 0.60
C VAL A 139 8.74 -2.81 1.39
N ASP A 140 8.95 -1.67 0.75
CA ASP A 140 9.52 -0.49 1.41
C ASP A 140 8.36 0.43 1.80
N VAL A 141 8.24 0.75 3.08
CA VAL A 141 7.19 1.65 3.59
C VAL A 141 7.81 3.03 3.77
N ALA A 142 7.44 3.94 2.89
CA ALA A 142 7.97 5.30 2.85
C ALA A 142 7.27 6.21 3.87
N GLY A 143 7.91 7.32 4.21
CA GLY A 143 7.38 8.32 5.12
C GLY A 143 8.03 8.34 6.48
N GLY A 144 9.00 7.47 6.73
CA GLY A 144 9.76 7.47 7.97
C GLY A 144 10.75 6.33 8.01
N SER A 145 11.93 6.63 8.50
CA SER A 145 13.00 5.65 8.70
C SER A 145 13.40 5.65 10.18
N GLY A 146 14.22 4.69 10.56
CA GLY A 146 14.73 4.57 11.92
C GLY A 146 14.10 3.42 12.69
N ALA A 147 14.58 3.23 13.91
CA ALA A 147 14.27 2.04 14.70
C ALA A 147 12.78 1.92 15.06
N ARG A 148 12.12 3.04 15.38
CA ARG A 148 10.70 3.04 15.76
C ARG A 148 9.81 2.64 14.58
N ALA A 149 10.08 3.20 13.40
CA ALA A 149 9.33 2.85 12.20
C ALA A 149 9.53 1.39 11.81
N GLN A 150 10.77 0.93 11.82
CA GLN A 150 11.10 -0.47 11.52
C GLN A 150 10.47 -1.43 12.54
N ALA A 151 10.48 -1.08 13.83
CA ALA A 151 9.86 -1.91 14.86
C ALA A 151 8.36 -2.09 14.65
N ALA A 152 7.66 -1.06 14.18
CA ALA A 152 6.23 -1.16 13.87
C ALA A 152 5.97 -2.16 12.72
N LEU A 153 6.80 -2.14 11.69
CA LEU A 153 6.72 -3.10 10.58
C LEU A 153 6.98 -4.52 11.06
N ASP A 154 8.00 -4.69 11.90
CA ASP A 154 8.37 -5.99 12.45
C ASP A 154 7.26 -6.59 13.32
N ARG A 155 6.56 -5.75 14.11
CA ARG A 155 5.41 -6.19 14.89
C ARG A 155 4.28 -6.71 14.00
N GLY A 156 3.99 -5.99 12.91
CA GLY A 156 2.97 -6.42 11.96
C GLY A 156 3.30 -7.75 11.32
N ALA A 157 4.55 -7.94 10.90
CA ALA A 157 5.01 -9.19 10.30
C ALA A 157 4.91 -10.35 11.30
N ALA A 158 5.29 -10.12 12.55
CA ALA A 158 5.26 -11.14 13.59
C ALA A 158 3.81 -11.56 13.94
N LEU A 159 2.88 -10.61 14.01
CA LEU A 159 1.49 -10.89 14.35
C LEU A 159 0.74 -11.59 13.22
N ALA A 160 1.15 -11.38 11.97
CA ALA A 160 0.48 -11.95 10.80
C ALA A 160 0.99 -13.34 10.42
N THR A 161 2.11 -13.74 10.96
CA THR A 161 2.66 -15.09 10.78
C THR A 161 2.39 -15.97 12.00
#